data_e9a2a52755faf82b7a6ba69362cbf848
#
_entry.id   e9a2a52755faf82b7a6ba69362cbf848
#
_cell.length_a   1.000
_cell.length_b   1.000
_cell.length_c   1.000
_cell.angle_alpha   90.00
_cell.angle_beta   90.00
_cell.angle_gamma   90.00
#
_symmetry.space_group_name_H-M   'P 1'
#
loop_
_entity.id
_entity.type
_entity.pdbx_description
1 polymer ?
#
loop_
_entity_poly.entity_id
_entity_poly.type
_entity_poly.pdbx_seq_one_letter_code
_entity_poly.pdbx_strand_id
1 'polypeptide(L)'
;VLVFGLLAILLSSCAAGVKVLESYSIEKKREPLALENPAPLELQDIDWIIITKDNAEEVFEKIKNDKNGDYALFALTDTGYEKLALNFADIRNKLAQQRQIILSYKEYYESENTESE
;
A
#
# COMPACT_ATOMS: atom_id res chain seq x y z
N VAL A 1 52.08 -14.85 -61.20
CA VAL A 1 51.82 -15.99 -60.28
C VAL A 1 52.16 -15.58 -58.84
N LEU A 2 53.21 -14.86 -58.57
CA LEU A 2 53.63 -14.43 -57.23
C LEU A 2 52.66 -13.43 -56.55
N VAL A 3 52.08 -12.50 -57.32
CA VAL A 3 51.14 -11.48 -56.80
C VAL A 3 49.77 -12.11 -56.41
N PHE A 4 49.36 -13.17 -57.07
CA PHE A 4 48.10 -13.85 -56.76
C PHE A 4 48.19 -14.66 -55.43
N GLY A 5 49.38 -15.21 -55.11
CA GLY A 5 49.62 -15.92 -53.91
C GLY A 5 49.65 -14.99 -52.64
N LEU A 6 50.15 -13.76 -52.81
CA LEU A 6 50.20 -12.77 -51.76
C LEU A 6 48.81 -12.24 -51.37
N LEU A 7 47.89 -12.12 -52.34
CA LEU A 7 46.52 -11.63 -52.16
C LEU A 7 45.67 -12.67 -51.42
N ALA A 8 45.93 -13.99 -51.60
CA ALA A 8 45.20 -15.05 -50.94
C ALA A 8 45.49 -15.13 -49.41
N ILE A 9 46.66 -14.72 -49.01
CA ILE A 9 47.07 -14.74 -47.58
C ILE A 9 46.43 -13.61 -46.80
N LEU A 10 46.10 -12.47 -47.45
CA LEU A 10 45.45 -11.34 -46.79
C LEU A 10 43.95 -11.54 -46.52
N LEU A 11 43.31 -12.51 -47.18
CA LEU A 11 41.87 -12.80 -47.02
C LEU A 11 41.58 -13.80 -45.92
N SER A 12 42.56 -14.46 -45.30
CA SER A 12 42.33 -15.46 -44.25
C SER A 12 42.33 -14.91 -42.82
N SER A 13 42.39 -13.57 -42.63
CA SER A 13 42.57 -12.98 -41.30
C SER A 13 41.30 -12.48 -40.60
N CYS A 14 40.12 -12.86 -41.02
CA CYS A 14 38.86 -12.44 -40.39
C CYS A 14 37.96 -13.57 -39.93
N ALA A 15 38.49 -14.61 -39.29
CA ALA A 15 37.73 -15.54 -38.52
C ALA A 15 38.04 -15.39 -37.02
N ALA A 16 38.03 -14.14 -36.51
CA ALA A 16 37.90 -13.92 -35.07
C ALA A 16 36.49 -14.36 -34.70
N GLY A 17 36.34 -15.55 -34.14
CA GLY A 17 35.06 -16.06 -33.68
C GLY A 17 34.40 -15.05 -32.77
N VAL A 18 33.20 -14.62 -33.15
CA VAL A 18 32.33 -13.83 -32.27
C VAL A 18 32.12 -14.64 -31.01
N LYS A 19 32.75 -14.26 -29.90
CA LYS A 19 32.41 -14.83 -28.59
C LYS A 19 30.97 -14.41 -28.32
N VAL A 20 30.06 -15.36 -28.43
CA VAL A 20 28.69 -15.20 -27.97
C VAL A 20 28.82 -14.93 -26.47
N LEU A 21 28.53 -13.71 -26.05
CA LEU A 21 28.38 -13.37 -24.64
C LEU A 21 27.07 -14.04 -24.20
N GLU A 22 27.18 -15.21 -23.59
CA GLU A 22 26.07 -15.78 -22.85
C GLU A 22 25.79 -14.84 -21.67
N SER A 23 24.72 -14.04 -21.80
CA SER A 23 24.23 -13.25 -20.68
C SER A 23 23.55 -14.21 -19.71
N TYR A 24 24.23 -14.55 -18.65
CA TYR A 24 23.60 -15.25 -17.53
C TYR A 24 22.71 -14.27 -16.81
N SER A 25 21.41 -14.30 -17.06
CA SER A 25 20.45 -13.67 -16.18
C SER A 25 20.34 -14.56 -14.94
N ILE A 26 20.99 -14.16 -13.88
CA ILE A 26 20.77 -14.78 -12.58
C ILE A 26 19.42 -14.29 -12.10
N GLU A 27 18.40 -15.07 -12.37
CA GLU A 27 17.09 -14.86 -11.78
C GLU A 27 17.21 -15.20 -10.29
N LYS A 28 17.42 -14.15 -9.49
CA LYS A 28 17.46 -14.32 -8.04
C LYS A 28 16.06 -14.67 -7.57
N LYS A 29 15.83 -15.96 -7.30
CA LYS A 29 14.58 -16.43 -6.69
C LYS A 29 14.37 -15.64 -5.39
N ARG A 30 13.32 -14.84 -5.36
CA ARG A 30 12.95 -14.07 -4.17
C ARG A 30 12.19 -14.98 -3.25
N GLU A 31 12.64 -15.09 -2.01
CA GLU A 31 11.89 -15.80 -0.99
C GLU A 31 10.64 -14.97 -0.63
N PRO A 32 9.45 -15.58 -0.57
CA PRO A 32 8.25 -14.88 -0.16
C PRO A 32 8.41 -14.39 1.28
N LEU A 33 8.05 -13.14 1.50
CA LEU A 33 7.96 -12.59 2.85
C LEU A 33 6.68 -13.14 3.48
N ALA A 34 6.80 -14.15 4.34
CA ALA A 34 5.69 -14.72 5.10
C ALA A 34 5.22 -13.74 6.19
N LEU A 35 4.69 -12.59 5.76
CA LEU A 35 4.15 -11.58 6.67
C LEU A 35 2.72 -11.94 7.05
N GLU A 36 2.45 -11.97 8.34
CA GLU A 36 1.08 -12.09 8.84
C GLU A 36 0.23 -10.89 8.44
N ASN A 37 -1.03 -11.14 8.17
CA ASN A 37 -1.96 -10.05 7.94
C ASN A 37 -2.18 -9.29 9.25
N PRO A 38 -2.26 -7.95 9.22
CA PRO A 38 -2.56 -7.19 10.41
C PRO A 38 -3.91 -7.60 10.98
N ALA A 39 -4.02 -7.61 12.30
CA ALA A 39 -5.27 -7.89 13.00
C ALA A 39 -6.38 -6.92 12.53
N PRO A 40 -7.65 -7.36 12.54
CA PRO A 40 -8.77 -6.48 12.27
C PRO A 40 -8.76 -5.27 13.22
N LEU A 41 -9.12 -4.12 12.69
CA LEU A 41 -9.24 -2.91 13.50
C LEU A 41 -10.57 -2.96 14.26
N GLU A 42 -10.47 -2.99 15.59
CA GLU A 42 -11.62 -2.89 16.50
C GLU A 42 -11.77 -1.43 16.92
N LEU A 43 -12.84 -0.80 16.46
CA LEU A 43 -13.17 0.57 16.82
C LEU A 43 -14.18 0.56 17.96
N GLN A 44 -14.03 1.51 18.89
CA GLN A 44 -15.00 1.72 19.96
C GLN A 44 -16.18 2.52 19.42
N ASP A 45 -17.37 2.17 19.93
CA ASP A 45 -18.58 2.94 19.64
C ASP A 45 -18.52 4.30 20.35
N ILE A 46 -18.99 5.31 19.66
CA ILE A 46 -19.06 6.69 20.20
C ILE A 46 -20.51 7.14 20.19
N ASP A 47 -21.02 7.43 21.36
CA ASP A 47 -22.35 8.01 21.52
C ASP A 47 -22.29 9.53 21.30
N TRP A 48 -23.00 9.98 20.27
CA TRP A 48 -23.09 11.40 19.96
C TRP A 48 -24.35 12.02 20.58
N ILE A 49 -24.17 13.12 21.29
CA ILE A 49 -25.27 13.94 21.78
C ILE A 49 -25.41 15.14 20.86
N ILE A 50 -26.54 15.25 20.18
CA ILE A 50 -26.84 16.40 19.32
C ILE A 50 -27.49 17.48 20.20
N ILE A 51 -26.80 18.61 20.35
CA ILE A 51 -27.30 19.76 21.11
C ILE A 51 -27.83 20.79 20.14
N THR A 52 -29.09 21.13 20.27
CA THR A 52 -29.77 22.17 19.54
C THR A 52 -30.25 23.27 20.50
N LYS A 53 -30.70 24.40 19.97
CA LYS A 53 -31.29 25.46 20.79
C LYS A 53 -32.52 24.99 21.60
N ASP A 54 -33.19 23.92 21.13
CA ASP A 54 -34.45 23.46 21.73
C ASP A 54 -34.20 22.45 22.87
N ASN A 55 -33.05 21.79 22.91
CA ASN A 55 -32.71 20.78 23.94
C ASN A 55 -31.48 21.14 24.78
N ALA A 56 -30.83 22.25 24.52
CA ALA A 56 -29.56 22.60 25.16
C ALA A 56 -29.68 22.64 26.68
N GLU A 57 -30.75 23.25 27.20
CA GLU A 57 -30.96 23.40 28.63
C GLU A 57 -31.12 22.04 29.35
N GLU A 58 -31.93 21.14 28.76
CA GLU A 58 -32.14 19.79 29.26
C GLU A 58 -30.83 18.97 29.24
N VAL A 59 -30.07 19.05 28.16
CA VAL A 59 -28.80 18.32 28.03
C VAL A 59 -27.78 18.82 29.05
N PHE A 60 -27.64 20.12 29.24
CA PHE A 60 -26.72 20.70 30.20
C PHE A 60 -27.11 20.34 31.65
N GLU A 61 -28.40 20.33 31.99
CA GLU A 61 -28.87 19.89 33.29
C GLU A 61 -28.60 18.39 33.55
N LYS A 62 -28.76 17.54 32.56
CA LYS A 62 -28.38 16.12 32.66
C LYS A 62 -26.90 15.94 32.92
N ILE A 63 -26.06 16.67 32.17
CA ILE A 63 -24.61 16.64 32.35
C ILE A 63 -24.21 17.12 33.77
N LYS A 64 -24.81 18.19 34.25
CA LYS A 64 -24.55 18.75 35.58
C LYS A 64 -24.94 17.82 36.73
N ASN A 65 -26.01 17.06 36.52
CA ASN A 65 -26.53 16.15 37.55
C ASN A 65 -25.90 14.77 37.53
N ASP A 66 -25.07 14.45 36.52
CA ASP A 66 -24.33 13.22 36.50
C ASP A 66 -23.25 13.23 37.59
N LYS A 67 -23.34 12.21 38.44
CA LYS A 67 -22.59 12.11 39.72
C LYS A 67 -21.09 11.95 39.60
N ASN A 68 -20.55 11.86 38.39
CA ASN A 68 -19.13 11.56 38.16
C ASN A 68 -18.23 12.81 38.00
N GLY A 69 -18.74 14.02 38.24
CA GLY A 69 -17.91 15.21 38.36
C GLY A 69 -17.58 15.91 37.06
N ASP A 70 -16.40 16.40 36.90
CA ASP A 70 -15.99 17.32 35.84
C ASP A 70 -16.16 16.81 34.41
N TYR A 71 -17.14 17.33 33.70
CA TYR A 71 -17.33 17.06 32.26
C TYR A 71 -16.64 18.12 31.41
N ALA A 72 -15.82 17.69 30.49
CA ALA A 72 -15.38 18.49 29.37
C ALA A 72 -16.17 18.06 28.13
N LEU A 73 -16.84 18.99 27.46
CA LEU A 73 -17.50 18.74 26.21
C LEU A 73 -16.60 19.16 25.05
N PHE A 74 -16.40 18.25 24.11
CA PHE A 74 -15.77 18.56 22.83
C PHE A 74 -16.88 18.71 21.80
N ALA A 75 -17.15 19.93 21.34
CA ALA A 75 -18.24 20.22 20.45
C ALA A 75 -17.75 20.53 19.03
N LEU A 76 -18.51 20.10 18.07
CA LEU A 76 -18.36 20.46 16.65
C LEU A 76 -19.63 21.13 16.18
N THR A 77 -19.48 22.11 15.29
CA THR A 77 -20.61 22.61 14.52
C THR A 77 -21.06 21.55 13.50
N ASP A 78 -22.25 21.70 12.93
CA ASP A 78 -22.75 20.88 11.83
C ASP A 78 -21.73 20.75 10.69
N THR A 79 -21.21 21.88 10.24
CA THR A 79 -20.15 21.94 9.21
C THR A 79 -18.84 21.30 9.68
N GLY A 80 -18.51 21.43 10.96
CA GLY A 80 -17.34 20.78 11.56
C GLY A 80 -17.48 19.26 11.57
N TYR A 81 -18.67 18.76 11.91
CA TYR A 81 -18.98 17.34 11.87
C TYR A 81 -18.96 16.76 10.46
N GLU A 82 -19.54 17.49 9.48
CA GLU A 82 -19.48 17.09 8.07
C GLU A 82 -18.03 16.93 7.58
N LYS A 83 -17.16 17.90 7.87
CA LYS A 83 -15.74 17.83 7.51
C LYS A 83 -15.03 16.64 8.18
N LEU A 84 -15.35 16.40 9.45
CA LEU A 84 -14.79 15.24 10.16
C LEU A 84 -15.23 13.93 9.50
N ALA A 85 -16.50 13.79 9.16
CA ALA A 85 -17.03 12.61 8.48
C ALA A 85 -16.39 12.39 7.10
N LEU A 86 -16.19 13.45 6.32
CA LEU A 86 -15.49 13.40 5.03
C LEU A 86 -14.02 12.97 5.21
N ASN A 87 -13.33 13.53 6.19
CA ASN A 87 -11.94 13.13 6.49
C ASN A 87 -11.83 11.64 6.83
N PHE A 88 -12.75 11.10 7.64
CA PHE A 88 -12.78 9.67 7.92
C PHE A 88 -13.08 8.82 6.69
N ALA A 89 -13.97 9.29 5.82
CA ALA A 89 -14.22 8.60 4.55
C ALA A 89 -12.96 8.56 3.66
N ASP A 90 -12.24 9.65 3.56
CA ASP A 90 -10.99 9.75 2.80
C ASP A 90 -9.90 8.84 3.38
N ILE A 91 -9.75 8.81 4.71
CA ILE A 91 -8.80 7.90 5.39
C ILE A 91 -9.14 6.44 5.07
N ARG A 92 -10.42 6.04 5.18
CA ARG A 92 -10.85 4.67 4.85
C ARG A 92 -10.59 4.33 3.39
N ASN A 93 -10.86 5.23 2.47
CA ASN A 93 -10.58 5.05 1.06
C ASN A 93 -9.08 4.88 0.80
N LYS A 94 -8.25 5.68 1.47
CA LYS A 94 -6.80 5.58 1.35
C LYS A 94 -6.28 4.23 1.86
N LEU A 95 -6.77 3.77 3.01
CA LEU A 95 -6.41 2.46 3.56
C LEU A 95 -6.86 1.31 2.63
N ALA A 96 -8.05 1.40 2.06
CA ALA A 96 -8.52 0.42 1.10
C ALA A 96 -7.65 0.35 -0.16
N GLN A 97 -7.24 1.51 -0.71
CA GLN A 97 -6.31 1.57 -1.84
C GLN A 97 -4.95 0.97 -1.50
N GLN A 98 -4.39 1.30 -0.33
CA GLN A 98 -3.12 0.72 0.11
C GLN A 98 -3.20 -0.79 0.27
N ARG A 99 -4.30 -1.29 0.84
CA ARG A 99 -4.54 -2.74 0.95
C ARG A 99 -4.57 -3.42 -0.41
N GLN A 100 -5.23 -2.84 -1.40
CA GLN A 100 -5.27 -3.38 -2.76
C GLN A 100 -3.87 -3.44 -3.39
N ILE A 101 -3.06 -2.41 -3.22
CA ILE A 101 -1.68 -2.39 -3.70
C ILE A 101 -0.88 -3.53 -3.06
N ILE A 102 -0.98 -3.68 -1.73
CA ILE A 102 -0.27 -4.75 -1.00
C ILE A 102 -0.71 -6.14 -1.50
N LEU A 103 -2.01 -6.36 -1.69
CA LEU A 103 -2.54 -7.63 -2.21
C LEU A 103 -2.02 -7.92 -3.62
N SER A 104 -1.99 -6.92 -4.50
CA SER A 104 -1.45 -7.07 -5.86
C SER A 104 0.05 -7.39 -5.84
N TYR A 105 0.82 -6.78 -4.96
CA TYR A 105 2.23 -7.12 -4.77
C TYR A 105 2.41 -8.55 -4.26
N LYS A 106 1.61 -8.98 -3.27
CA LYS A 106 1.65 -10.35 -2.76
C LYS A 106 1.31 -11.35 -3.85
N GLU A 107 0.24 -11.12 -4.59
CA GLU A 107 -0.17 -11.97 -5.69
C GLU A 107 0.93 -12.09 -6.75
N TYR A 108 1.54 -10.98 -7.14
CA TYR A 108 2.60 -10.96 -8.15
C TYR A 108 3.87 -11.68 -7.70
N TYR A 109 4.27 -11.55 -6.44
CA TYR A 109 5.55 -12.12 -5.97
C TYR A 109 5.43 -13.48 -5.28
N GLU A 110 4.25 -13.86 -4.83
CA GLU A 110 4.02 -15.10 -4.05
C GLU A 110 3.31 -16.18 -4.88
N SER A 111 2.55 -15.83 -5.94
CA SER A 111 1.85 -16.81 -6.78
C SER A 111 2.77 -17.71 -7.62
N GLU A 112 3.96 -17.26 -7.97
CA GLU A 112 4.92 -18.04 -8.77
C GLU A 112 5.53 -19.24 -8.03
N ASN A 113 5.37 -19.33 -6.71
CA ASN A 113 5.96 -20.40 -5.89
C ASN A 113 5.06 -21.65 -5.76
N THR A 114 3.84 -21.62 -6.29
CA THR A 114 2.88 -22.72 -6.14
C THR A 114 2.91 -23.72 -7.32
N GLU A 115 3.59 -23.41 -8.40
CA GLU A 115 3.64 -24.28 -9.60
C GLU A 115 4.91 -25.15 -9.71
N SER A 116 5.76 -25.20 -8.68
CA SER A 116 7.04 -25.95 -8.72
C SER A 116 7.16 -27.06 -7.67
N GLU A 117 6.08 -27.72 -7.25
CA GLU A 117 6.11 -29.01 -6.55
C GLU A 117 5.52 -30.14 -7.38
#